data_0f67ec1215f2f93bde61e8d2fb9a1e4d
#
_entry.id   0f67ec1215f2f93bde61e8d2fb9a1e4d
#
_cell.length_a   1.000
_cell.length_b   1.000
_cell.length_c   1.000
_cell.angle_alpha   90.00
_cell.angle_beta   90.00
_cell.angle_gamma   90.00
#
_symmetry.space_group_name_H-M   'P 1'
#
loop_
_entity.id
_entity.type
_entity.pdbx_description
1 polymer ?
#
loop_
_entity_poly.entity_id
_entity_poly.type
_entity_poly.pdbx_seq_one_letter_code
_entity_poly.pdbx_strand_id
1 'polypeptide(L)'
;MAAAVTGAELTPGLYYGVDLYDQQVLARDKVRHVGEPVALVAAETPELAAEAAAAVEVSYEDLPPVHDIDVALAPDAPLVHEDLLKYEAGWDAIREGNACSATYITRGDTDAALAACDRVFTHTFETQIIHQSYIEPHASLAEADADGKVTIWTTNQKPFAVRRY
;
A
#
# COMPACT_ATOMS: atom_id res chain seq x y z
N MET A 1 -16.39 24.64 -4.94
CA MET A 1 -15.75 23.62 -4.08
C MET A 1 -16.65 23.40 -2.90
N ALA A 2 -17.03 22.15 -2.63
CA ALA A 2 -17.91 21.82 -1.49
C ALA A 2 -17.09 21.40 -0.26
N ALA A 3 -15.99 20.68 -0.43
CA ALA A 3 -15.09 20.28 0.64
C ALA A 3 -13.67 19.97 0.12
N ALA A 4 -12.70 20.11 1.00
CA ALA A 4 -11.36 19.57 0.84
C ALA A 4 -10.96 18.88 2.14
N VAL A 5 -10.34 17.71 2.07
CA VAL A 5 -9.96 16.89 3.22
C VAL A 5 -8.53 16.39 3.01
N THR A 6 -7.73 16.43 4.05
CA THR A 6 -6.37 15.90 4.10
C THR A 6 -6.27 14.74 5.07
N GLY A 7 -5.15 14.02 5.05
CA GLY A 7 -4.91 12.93 6.00
C GLY A 7 -4.95 13.38 7.47
N ALA A 8 -4.62 14.64 7.77
CA ALA A 8 -4.64 15.17 9.12
C ALA A 8 -6.05 15.23 9.75
N GLU A 9 -7.09 15.32 8.90
CA GLU A 9 -8.49 15.44 9.33
C GLU A 9 -9.18 14.08 9.47
N LEU A 10 -8.56 13.01 8.98
CA LEU A 10 -9.06 11.65 9.11
C LEU A 10 -8.76 11.06 10.50
N THR A 11 -9.56 10.10 10.92
CA THR A 11 -9.32 9.35 12.15
C THR A 11 -7.94 8.72 12.15
N PRO A 12 -7.10 8.96 13.16
CA PRO A 12 -5.80 8.29 13.26
C PRO A 12 -5.93 6.77 13.31
N GLY A 13 -5.01 6.06 12.63
CA GLY A 13 -5.01 4.60 12.60
C GLY A 13 -6.03 3.98 11.65
N LEU A 14 -6.65 4.77 10.78
CA LEU A 14 -7.50 4.25 9.72
C LEU A 14 -6.63 3.73 8.57
N TYR A 15 -6.34 2.45 8.62
CA TYR A 15 -5.57 1.73 7.61
C TYR A 15 -6.43 0.69 6.91
N TYR A 16 -6.10 0.41 5.66
CA TYR A 16 -6.68 -0.68 4.88
C TYR A 16 -5.57 -1.48 4.18
N GLY A 17 -5.92 -2.63 3.63
CA GLY A 17 -5.00 -3.51 2.92
C GLY A 17 -5.61 -4.90 2.80
N VAL A 18 -5.11 -5.74 1.91
CA VAL A 18 -5.67 -7.09 1.70
C VAL A 18 -5.11 -8.07 2.74
N ASP A 19 -3.83 -8.01 2.96
CA ASP A 19 -3.08 -8.98 3.75
C ASP A 19 -2.38 -8.29 4.92
N LEU A 20 -1.87 -7.09 4.70
CA LEU A 20 -1.31 -6.20 5.69
C LEU A 20 -2.07 -4.87 5.61
N TYR A 21 -2.58 -4.39 6.74
CA TYR A 21 -3.31 -3.11 6.80
C TYR A 21 -2.32 -1.97 7.01
N ASP A 22 -1.61 -1.61 5.95
CA ASP A 22 -0.52 -0.62 5.95
C ASP A 22 -0.81 0.63 5.11
N GLN A 23 -1.92 0.63 4.35
CA GLN A 23 -2.28 1.72 3.47
C GLN A 23 -3.16 2.73 4.18
N GLN A 24 -2.79 3.99 4.09
CA GLN A 24 -3.62 5.10 4.56
C GLN A 24 -4.62 5.51 3.48
N VAL A 25 -5.82 5.93 3.88
CA VAL A 25 -6.82 6.49 2.95
C VAL A 25 -6.28 7.76 2.29
N LEU A 26 -5.64 8.63 3.10
CA LEU A 26 -4.84 9.78 2.67
C LEU A 26 -3.57 9.80 3.50
N ALA A 27 -2.44 10.09 2.86
CA ALA A 27 -1.17 10.25 3.55
C ALA A 27 -1.27 11.36 4.60
N ARG A 28 -0.86 11.06 5.83
CA ARG A 28 -0.98 11.99 6.95
C ARG A 28 0.31 12.75 7.20
N ASP A 29 1.39 12.03 7.43
CA ASP A 29 2.66 12.59 7.87
C ASP A 29 3.79 12.30 6.88
N LYS A 30 3.65 11.27 6.05
CA LYS A 30 4.68 10.79 5.13
C LYS A 30 4.02 10.18 3.90
N VAL A 31 4.52 10.52 2.72
CA VAL A 31 4.24 9.83 1.47
C VAL A 31 5.36 8.81 1.20
N ARG A 32 5.01 7.61 0.79
CA ARG A 32 5.93 6.47 0.67
C ARG A 32 6.20 6.08 -0.77
N HIS A 33 5.32 6.48 -1.68
CA HIS A 33 5.47 6.20 -3.11
C HIS A 33 4.74 7.23 -3.97
N VAL A 34 5.14 7.31 -5.24
CA VAL A 34 4.45 8.14 -6.23
C VAL A 34 3.03 7.64 -6.44
N GLY A 35 2.05 8.54 -6.35
CA GLY A 35 0.63 8.22 -6.49
C GLY A 35 -0.09 7.93 -5.16
N GLU A 36 0.59 8.00 -4.01
CA GLU A 36 -0.08 7.94 -2.72
C GLU A 36 -0.97 9.18 -2.54
N PRO A 37 -2.28 9.01 -2.24
CA PRO A 37 -3.21 10.14 -2.15
C PRO A 37 -2.91 11.00 -0.92
N VAL A 38 -2.87 12.33 -1.09
CA VAL A 38 -2.57 13.30 -0.02
C VAL A 38 -3.77 14.16 0.37
N ALA A 39 -4.69 14.38 -0.57
CA ALA A 39 -5.90 15.17 -0.32
C ALA A 39 -7.04 14.69 -1.22
N LEU A 40 -8.26 14.91 -0.74
CA LEU A 40 -9.49 14.76 -1.52
C LEU A 40 -10.19 16.11 -1.61
N VAL A 41 -10.75 16.40 -2.77
CA VAL A 41 -11.62 17.54 -2.99
C VAL A 41 -12.96 17.09 -3.53
N ALA A 42 -14.03 17.72 -3.07
CA ALA A 42 -15.38 17.53 -3.57
C ALA A 42 -15.92 18.84 -4.13
N ALA A 43 -16.65 18.76 -5.24
CA ALA A 43 -17.29 19.91 -5.85
C ALA A 43 -18.63 19.50 -6.48
N GLU A 44 -19.43 20.49 -6.92
CA GLU A 44 -20.74 20.27 -7.50
C GLU A 44 -20.69 19.65 -8.89
N THR A 45 -19.56 19.83 -9.61
CA THR A 45 -19.35 19.24 -10.94
C THR A 45 -17.97 18.60 -11.05
N PRO A 46 -17.77 17.62 -11.95
CA PRO A 46 -16.47 17.01 -12.18
C PRO A 46 -15.39 18.02 -12.61
N GLU A 47 -15.76 19.04 -13.41
CA GLU A 47 -14.83 20.06 -13.89
C GLU A 47 -14.32 20.92 -12.72
N LEU A 48 -15.21 21.35 -11.83
CA LEU A 48 -14.84 22.10 -10.64
C LEU A 48 -14.01 21.26 -9.66
N ALA A 49 -14.29 19.95 -9.57
CA ALA A 49 -13.49 19.03 -8.73
C ALA A 49 -12.07 18.91 -9.30
N ALA A 50 -11.93 18.75 -10.61
CA ALA A 50 -10.62 18.67 -11.26
C ALA A 50 -9.82 19.98 -11.13
N GLU A 51 -10.47 21.14 -11.32
CA GLU A 51 -9.85 22.45 -11.12
C GLU A 51 -9.41 22.63 -9.65
N ALA A 52 -10.24 22.28 -8.70
CA ALA A 52 -9.90 22.36 -7.28
C ALA A 52 -8.76 21.41 -6.89
N ALA A 53 -8.74 20.19 -7.45
CA ALA A 53 -7.62 19.26 -7.22
C ALA A 53 -6.30 19.80 -7.78
N ALA A 54 -6.33 20.42 -8.96
CA ALA A 54 -5.15 21.03 -9.56
C ALA A 54 -4.64 22.26 -8.80
N ALA A 55 -5.49 22.90 -8.00
CA ALA A 55 -5.13 24.04 -7.18
C ALA A 55 -4.55 23.66 -5.80
N VAL A 56 -4.50 22.37 -5.46
CA VAL A 56 -3.88 21.90 -4.21
C VAL A 56 -2.37 22.02 -4.32
N GLU A 57 -1.78 22.84 -3.48
CA GLU A 57 -0.33 22.99 -3.35
C GLU A 57 0.18 22.10 -2.22
N VAL A 58 1.19 21.27 -2.50
CA VAL A 58 1.83 20.39 -1.51
C VAL A 58 3.30 20.72 -1.43
N SER A 59 3.78 21.00 -0.22
CA SER A 59 5.21 21.17 0.05
C SER A 59 5.76 19.88 0.66
N TYR A 60 6.83 19.34 0.08
CA TYR A 60 7.48 18.12 0.52
C TYR A 60 8.85 18.40 1.12
N GLU A 61 9.20 17.62 2.14
CA GLU A 61 10.56 17.46 2.61
C GLU A 61 11.05 16.10 2.12
N ASP A 62 12.15 16.10 1.33
CA ASP A 62 12.67 14.88 0.73
C ASP A 62 13.33 13.99 1.80
N LEU A 63 12.94 12.72 1.82
CA LEU A 63 13.53 11.68 2.65
C LEU A 63 14.45 10.79 1.82
N PRO A 64 15.44 10.10 2.43
CA PRO A 64 16.27 9.15 1.70
C PRO A 64 15.44 8.08 1.00
N PRO A 65 15.53 7.97 -0.34
CA PRO A 65 14.71 7.01 -1.09
C PRO A 65 15.25 5.58 -0.94
N VAL A 66 14.34 4.60 -1.01
CA VAL A 66 14.67 3.18 -1.03
C VAL A 66 14.09 2.59 -2.31
N HIS A 67 14.95 2.32 -3.31
CA HIS A 67 14.54 1.86 -4.64
C HIS A 67 15.01 0.44 -4.96
N ASP A 68 15.91 -0.10 -4.18
CA ASP A 68 16.54 -1.40 -4.41
C ASP A 68 16.24 -2.35 -3.26
N ILE A 69 15.98 -3.64 -3.58
CA ILE A 69 15.60 -4.65 -2.59
C ILE A 69 16.77 -4.95 -1.64
N ASP A 70 17.98 -5.08 -2.16
CA ASP A 70 19.14 -5.41 -1.34
C ASP A 70 19.48 -4.24 -0.39
N VAL A 71 19.34 -3.00 -0.90
CA VAL A 71 19.46 -1.78 -0.07
C VAL A 71 18.36 -1.73 0.99
N ALA A 72 17.11 -2.09 0.62
CA ALA A 72 15.99 -2.09 1.56
C ALA A 72 16.15 -3.08 2.71
N LEU A 73 16.82 -4.21 2.46
CA LEU A 73 17.05 -5.28 3.45
C LEU A 73 18.33 -5.09 4.26
N ALA A 74 19.14 -4.07 3.97
CA ALA A 74 20.33 -3.79 4.76
C ALA A 74 19.97 -3.39 6.20
N PRO A 75 20.79 -3.74 7.20
CA PRO A 75 20.48 -3.48 8.62
C PRO A 75 20.31 -1.99 8.97
N ASP A 76 20.93 -1.11 8.19
CA ASP A 76 20.92 0.35 8.35
C ASP A 76 20.03 1.07 7.32
N ALA A 77 19.21 0.33 6.59
CA ALA A 77 18.30 0.90 5.60
C ALA A 77 17.30 1.86 6.23
N PRO A 78 16.99 2.99 5.57
CA PRO A 78 15.89 3.84 5.98
C PRO A 78 14.59 3.05 5.98
N LEU A 79 13.79 3.17 7.05
CA LEU A 79 12.50 2.47 7.12
C LEU A 79 11.46 3.20 6.28
N VAL A 80 10.83 2.48 5.36
CA VAL A 80 9.69 2.98 4.57
C VAL A 80 8.44 3.03 5.44
N HIS A 81 8.23 2.00 6.28
CA HIS A 81 7.15 1.90 7.26
C HIS A 81 7.75 1.71 8.66
N GLU A 82 7.88 2.78 9.42
CA GLU A 82 8.42 2.76 10.78
C GLU A 82 7.54 1.94 11.74
N ASP A 83 6.24 1.88 11.44
CA ASP A 83 5.23 1.20 12.23
C ASP A 83 4.87 -0.21 11.69
N LEU A 84 5.71 -0.80 10.84
CA LEU A 84 5.44 -2.09 10.19
C LEU A 84 4.98 -3.18 11.16
N LEU A 85 5.57 -3.22 12.36
CA LEU A 85 5.23 -4.23 13.37
C LEU A 85 3.91 -3.97 14.09
N LYS A 86 3.35 -2.76 13.98
CA LYS A 86 2.09 -2.37 14.62
C LYS A 86 0.88 -2.58 13.70
N TYR A 87 1.10 -2.75 12.40
CA TYR A 87 0.00 -2.97 11.46
C TYR A 87 -0.67 -4.32 11.68
N GLU A 88 -1.99 -4.33 11.61
CA GLU A 88 -2.75 -5.57 11.58
C GLU A 88 -2.46 -6.35 10.30
N ALA A 89 -2.42 -7.66 10.39
CA ALA A 89 -2.23 -8.56 9.27
C ALA A 89 -3.21 -9.72 9.33
N GLY A 90 -3.62 -10.20 8.18
CA GLY A 90 -4.51 -11.35 8.04
C GLY A 90 -3.87 -12.69 8.41
N TRP A 91 -2.55 -12.71 8.63
CA TRP A 91 -1.79 -13.90 9.02
C TRP A 91 -0.55 -13.53 9.87
N ASP A 92 0.00 -14.53 10.56
CA ASP A 92 1.28 -14.40 11.22
C ASP A 92 2.40 -14.36 10.18
N ALA A 93 3.01 -13.20 10.01
CA ALA A 93 4.14 -12.98 9.14
C ALA A 93 5.37 -12.57 9.93
N ILE A 94 6.53 -13.09 9.55
CA ILE A 94 7.80 -12.56 10.04
C ILE A 94 8.02 -11.23 9.33
N ARG A 95 8.13 -10.16 10.11
CA ARG A 95 8.35 -8.79 9.64
C ARG A 95 9.56 -8.22 10.33
N GLU A 96 10.48 -7.65 9.55
CA GLU A 96 11.72 -7.09 10.08
C GLU A 96 12.26 -6.00 9.13
N GLY A 97 12.64 -4.85 9.67
CA GLY A 97 13.11 -3.73 8.85
C GLY A 97 12.09 -3.32 7.80
N ASN A 98 12.46 -3.39 6.53
CA ASN A 98 11.55 -3.16 5.40
C ASN A 98 10.94 -4.46 4.84
N ALA A 99 11.23 -5.63 5.40
CA ALA A 99 10.61 -6.89 5.00
C ALA A 99 9.20 -7.00 5.59
N CYS A 100 8.17 -6.84 4.76
CA CYS A 100 6.78 -6.89 5.19
C CYS A 100 6.27 -8.32 5.42
N SER A 101 6.94 -9.33 4.85
CA SER A 101 6.57 -10.73 5.01
C SER A 101 7.73 -11.63 4.63
N ALA A 102 7.95 -12.70 5.41
CA ALA A 102 8.84 -13.80 5.06
C ALA A 102 8.12 -15.12 5.27
N THR A 103 8.21 -16.01 4.29
CA THR A 103 7.62 -17.35 4.34
C THR A 103 8.69 -18.39 4.09
N TYR A 104 8.80 -19.35 4.98
CA TYR A 104 9.74 -20.46 4.86
C TYR A 104 8.99 -21.76 4.58
N ILE A 105 9.35 -22.41 3.47
CA ILE A 105 8.80 -23.71 3.08
C ILE A 105 9.98 -24.70 3.03
N THR A 106 9.99 -25.65 3.91
CA THR A 106 11.03 -26.67 3.99
C THR A 106 10.44 -28.08 3.86
N ARG A 107 11.16 -28.96 3.19
CA ARG A 107 10.82 -30.39 3.09
C ARG A 107 12.08 -31.23 3.23
N GLY A 108 12.16 -32.03 4.26
CA GLY A 108 13.36 -32.81 4.59
C GLY A 108 14.47 -31.95 5.20
N ASP A 109 15.67 -32.48 5.23
CA ASP A 109 16.89 -31.80 5.67
C ASP A 109 17.64 -31.26 4.44
N THR A 110 17.43 -29.99 4.12
CA THR A 110 18.02 -29.33 2.95
C THR A 110 19.52 -29.13 3.12
N ASP A 111 19.99 -28.84 4.32
CA ASP A 111 21.41 -28.57 4.59
C ASP A 111 22.22 -29.87 4.46
N ALA A 112 21.72 -30.96 5.02
CA ALA A 112 22.35 -32.27 4.87
C ALA A 112 22.34 -32.73 3.39
N ALA A 113 21.25 -32.47 2.66
CA ALA A 113 21.16 -32.79 1.23
C ALA A 113 22.16 -31.99 0.39
N LEU A 114 22.29 -30.67 0.61
CA LEU A 114 23.26 -29.84 -0.07
C LEU A 114 24.70 -30.24 0.25
N ALA A 115 25.00 -30.58 1.50
CA ALA A 115 26.31 -31.05 1.91
C ALA A 115 26.71 -32.42 1.29
N ALA A 116 25.73 -33.24 0.93
CA ALA A 116 25.92 -34.53 0.27
C ALA A 116 26.02 -34.44 -1.27
N CYS A 117 25.80 -33.29 -1.88
CA CYS A 117 25.89 -33.09 -3.32
C CYS A 117 27.34 -33.02 -3.80
N ASP A 118 27.65 -33.65 -4.95
CA ASP A 118 28.96 -33.53 -5.61
C ASP A 118 29.24 -32.09 -6.08
N ARG A 119 28.21 -31.35 -6.43
CA ARG A 119 28.27 -29.94 -6.87
C ARG A 119 27.04 -29.20 -6.48
N VAL A 120 27.22 -27.92 -6.04
CA VAL A 120 26.17 -26.97 -5.76
C VAL A 120 26.34 -25.76 -6.68
N PHE A 121 25.26 -25.28 -7.26
CA PHE A 121 25.23 -24.08 -8.10
C PHE A 121 24.29 -23.05 -7.44
N THR A 122 24.75 -21.81 -7.37
CA THR A 122 23.95 -20.68 -6.87
C THR A 122 23.92 -19.60 -7.95
N HIS A 123 22.72 -19.15 -8.29
CA HIS A 123 22.50 -18.11 -9.29
C HIS A 123 21.42 -17.13 -8.80
N THR A 124 21.57 -15.86 -9.16
CA THR A 124 20.55 -14.82 -8.98
C THR A 124 19.87 -14.57 -10.33
N PHE A 125 18.55 -14.49 -10.33
CA PHE A 125 17.75 -14.20 -11.51
C PHE A 125 16.90 -12.97 -11.23
N GLU A 126 16.89 -12.03 -12.19
CA GLU A 126 16.10 -10.81 -12.10
C GLU A 126 15.09 -10.75 -13.24
N THR A 127 13.89 -10.27 -12.95
CA THR A 127 12.88 -9.94 -13.93
C THR A 127 12.57 -8.44 -13.84
N GLN A 128 12.23 -7.83 -14.96
CA GLN A 128 11.77 -6.44 -14.96
C GLN A 128 10.42 -6.32 -14.24
N ILE A 129 10.18 -5.14 -13.68
CA ILE A 129 8.87 -4.76 -13.16
C ILE A 129 7.94 -4.53 -14.35
N ILE A 130 6.77 -5.18 -14.35
CA ILE A 130 5.76 -5.07 -15.39
C ILE A 130 4.45 -4.63 -14.76
N HIS A 131 3.87 -3.56 -15.31
CA HIS A 131 2.49 -3.17 -15.01
C HIS A 131 1.54 -3.93 -15.93
N GLN A 132 0.49 -4.55 -15.38
CA GLN A 132 -0.47 -5.39 -16.13
C GLN A 132 -1.37 -4.60 -17.10
N SER A 133 -1.30 -3.27 -17.09
CA SER A 133 -2.01 -2.37 -18.03
C SER A 133 -3.53 -2.62 -18.07
N TYR A 134 -4.18 -2.66 -16.92
CA TYR A 134 -5.64 -2.76 -16.84
C TYR A 134 -6.30 -1.58 -17.55
N ILE A 135 -7.43 -1.86 -18.23
CA ILE A 135 -8.17 -0.86 -19.02
C ILE A 135 -9.24 -0.16 -18.18
N GLU A 136 -9.82 -0.86 -17.20
CA GLU A 136 -10.89 -0.34 -16.36
C GLU A 136 -10.35 0.70 -15.37
N PRO A 137 -10.82 1.97 -15.42
CA PRO A 137 -10.43 2.98 -14.43
C PRO A 137 -11.08 2.70 -13.07
N HIS A 138 -10.44 3.17 -12.01
CA HIS A 138 -11.04 3.17 -10.69
C HIS A 138 -12.16 4.21 -10.63
N ALA A 139 -13.37 3.75 -10.28
CA ALA A 139 -14.52 4.62 -10.09
C ALA A 139 -15.41 4.08 -8.96
N SER A 140 -15.97 4.99 -8.19
CA SER A 140 -16.91 4.67 -7.13
C SER A 140 -18.02 5.71 -7.07
N LEU A 141 -19.24 5.25 -6.83
CA LEU A 141 -20.38 6.08 -6.51
C LEU A 141 -20.86 5.70 -5.10
N ALA A 142 -21.07 6.67 -4.25
CA ALA A 142 -21.60 6.44 -2.92
C ALA A 142 -22.84 7.29 -2.65
N GLU A 143 -23.83 6.70 -2.00
CA GLU A 143 -25.07 7.35 -1.55
C GLU A 143 -25.26 7.04 -0.07
N ALA A 144 -25.60 8.05 0.71
CA ALA A 144 -26.01 7.90 2.10
C ALA A 144 -27.48 8.36 2.24
N ASP A 145 -28.33 7.52 2.83
CA ASP A 145 -29.72 7.88 3.12
C ASP A 145 -29.85 8.66 4.46
N ALA A 146 -31.06 9.10 4.75
CA ALA A 146 -31.33 9.88 5.97
C ALA A 146 -31.13 9.08 7.28
N ASP A 147 -31.15 7.76 7.21
CA ASP A 147 -30.95 6.86 8.35
C ASP A 147 -29.46 6.50 8.51
N GLY A 148 -28.57 7.07 7.66
CA GLY A 148 -27.13 6.84 7.71
C GLY A 148 -26.67 5.54 7.03
N LYS A 149 -27.55 4.87 6.30
CA LYS A 149 -27.15 3.70 5.50
C LYS A 149 -26.42 4.15 4.26
N VAL A 150 -25.22 3.61 4.05
CA VAL A 150 -24.38 3.89 2.89
C VAL A 150 -24.48 2.77 1.87
N THR A 151 -24.72 3.14 0.61
CA THR A 151 -24.66 2.23 -0.55
C THR A 151 -23.51 2.68 -1.44
N ILE A 152 -22.63 1.74 -1.82
CA ILE A 152 -21.45 2.01 -2.64
C ILE A 152 -21.49 1.11 -3.87
N TRP A 153 -21.38 1.71 -5.06
CA TRP A 153 -21.11 1.02 -6.32
C TRP A 153 -19.65 1.31 -6.68
N THR A 154 -18.85 0.28 -6.85
CA THR A 154 -17.41 0.46 -7.10
C THR A 154 -16.87 -0.62 -8.02
N THR A 155 -15.88 -0.24 -8.83
CA THR A 155 -15.10 -1.18 -9.62
C THR A 155 -14.14 -1.93 -8.69
N ASN A 156 -14.23 -3.24 -8.64
CA ASN A 156 -13.31 -4.08 -7.87
C ASN A 156 -13.37 -5.54 -8.30
N GLN A 157 -12.33 -6.30 -7.99
CA GLN A 157 -12.25 -7.74 -8.26
C GLN A 157 -12.53 -8.61 -7.04
N LYS A 158 -12.66 -8.02 -5.84
CA LYS A 158 -12.83 -8.74 -4.57
C LYS A 158 -13.98 -8.15 -3.74
N PRO A 159 -15.24 -8.23 -4.23
CA PRO A 159 -16.38 -7.54 -3.60
C PRO A 159 -16.61 -7.95 -2.14
N PHE A 160 -16.35 -9.21 -1.78
CA PHE A 160 -16.50 -9.67 -0.41
C PHE A 160 -15.39 -9.17 0.53
N ALA A 161 -14.19 -8.90 0.02
CA ALA A 161 -13.13 -8.27 0.79
C ALA A 161 -13.46 -6.79 1.02
N VAL A 162 -13.80 -6.05 -0.03
CA VAL A 162 -14.20 -4.63 0.05
C VAL A 162 -15.37 -4.42 1.03
N ARG A 163 -16.32 -5.34 1.09
CA ARG A 163 -17.44 -5.26 2.05
C ARG A 163 -17.03 -5.38 3.51
N ARG A 164 -15.87 -5.95 3.81
CA ARG A 164 -15.40 -6.17 5.19
C ARG A 164 -14.70 -4.96 5.79
N TYR A 165 -14.21 -4.06 4.94
CA TYR A 165 -13.59 -2.79 5.33
C TYR A 165 -14.64 -1.70 5.50
#